data_61a1cc24983fee76d43015b77dd9bcfb
#
_entry.id   61a1cc24983fee76d43015b77dd9bcfb
#
_cell.length_a   1.000
_cell.length_b   1.000
_cell.length_c   1.000
_cell.angle_alpha   90.00
_cell.angle_beta   90.00
_cell.angle_gamma   90.00
#
_symmetry.space_group_name_H-M   'P 1'
#
loop_
_entity.id
_entity.type
_entity.pdbx_description
1 polymer ?
#
loop_
_entity_poly.entity_id
_entity_poly.type
_entity_poly.pdbx_seq_one_letter_code
_entity_poly.pdbx_strand_id
1 'polypeptide(L)'
;MPLKLLALALLVGGCGAKTGLRTPLPPDAGMDAGRDATANDAADIDAFVPAAACVEVPPMVPTDLRVDFVARIQEADVYFLVDVTGSMGGEIATIQDRITDTIAPGITSAIPNVRLSLGRFADYPLDSYGSVGDEVYRLVQSSTSELDVFSLATNRLALESGGDPPEAYVPALYVSATATGIVGFVPGASCAQGTVGYPCFAQRGARIFLLFTDAEAHDGPGHSNAYGDDVSPPPPQYNETITALRSIGAKVIGIFSGTPDDGNGIEDVTALARDTGAVTSDGTPLVFRIGGDGTGLGESVVDAVRTLVTQVPISVDLLIEDAPGDAVDVTTFVRGVATNGASPAEGAIDRGDHFDAVRPGTQISFRILLENDAIPRSATAQRFRMHVILRGDGVTELEEREIDVVVPGMDGTGCE
;
A
#
# COMPACT_ATOMS: atom_id res chain seq x y z
N MET A 1 -62.94 -12.12 -19.39
CA MET A 1 -63.17 -12.57 -20.77
C MET A 1 -62.38 -11.69 -21.71
N PRO A 2 -61.69 -12.23 -22.74
CA PRO A 2 -60.88 -13.48 -22.82
C PRO A 2 -59.35 -13.14 -22.98
N LEU A 3 -58.44 -13.83 -22.46
CA LEU A 3 -57.66 -14.99 -22.94
C LEU A 3 -57.36 -15.03 -24.47
N LYS A 4 -56.08 -14.86 -24.83
CA LYS A 4 -55.48 -15.57 -25.96
C LYS A 4 -54.03 -15.89 -25.71
N LEU A 5 -53.81 -17.19 -25.69
CA LEU A 5 -52.54 -17.94 -25.75
C LEU A 5 -51.96 -17.92 -27.19
N LEU A 6 -50.77 -18.45 -27.25
CA LEU A 6 -49.99 -19.04 -28.39
C LEU A 6 -48.81 -18.15 -28.82
N ALA A 7 -47.62 -18.68 -29.11
CA ALA A 7 -47.09 -20.04 -29.16
C ALA A 7 -45.57 -19.98 -29.15
N LEU A 8 -45.02 -21.04 -28.66
CA LEU A 8 -43.67 -21.57 -28.67
C LEU A 8 -43.12 -21.76 -30.10
N ALA A 9 -41.86 -21.39 -30.35
CA ALA A 9 -41.05 -21.96 -31.42
C ALA A 9 -39.58 -22.13 -30.99
N LEU A 10 -39.22 -23.36 -30.69
CA LEU A 10 -37.85 -23.87 -30.69
C LEU A 10 -37.32 -23.90 -32.13
N LEU A 11 -36.07 -23.50 -32.33
CA LEU A 11 -35.25 -23.98 -33.42
C LEU A 11 -33.82 -24.24 -32.93
N VAL A 12 -33.47 -25.51 -33.08
CA VAL A 12 -32.18 -26.16 -32.81
C VAL A 12 -31.34 -26.10 -34.10
N GLY A 13 -30.03 -26.03 -33.95
CA GLY A 13 -29.03 -26.32 -35.00
C GLY A 13 -28.03 -25.17 -35.14
N GLY A 14 -26.74 -25.36 -35.17
CA GLY A 14 -25.90 -26.51 -35.38
C GLY A 14 -24.46 -26.13 -35.25
N CYS A 15 -23.65 -27.07 -34.88
CA CYS A 15 -22.17 -27.03 -34.85
C CYS A 15 -21.54 -26.64 -36.20
N GLY A 16 -20.46 -25.85 -36.14
CA GLY A 16 -19.62 -25.58 -37.31
C GLY A 16 -18.20 -25.28 -36.88
N ALA A 17 -17.39 -26.29 -36.71
CA ALA A 17 -15.95 -26.19 -36.64
C ALA A 17 -15.41 -25.71 -38.01
N LYS A 18 -14.50 -24.71 -38.02
CA LYS A 18 -13.68 -24.43 -39.18
C LYS A 18 -12.21 -24.35 -38.79
N THR A 19 -11.54 -25.37 -39.23
CA THR A 19 -10.11 -25.62 -39.36
C THR A 19 -9.39 -24.54 -40.17
N GLY A 20 -8.18 -24.27 -39.74
CA GLY A 20 -7.06 -23.54 -40.21
C GLY A 20 -6.83 -23.23 -41.67
N LEU A 21 -6.09 -22.15 -41.87
CA LEU A 21 -5.18 -22.01 -43.01
C LEU A 21 -3.92 -21.31 -42.55
N ARG A 22 -2.81 -22.02 -42.60
CA ARG A 22 -1.45 -21.47 -42.61
C ARG A 22 -1.12 -20.96 -44.01
N THR A 23 -0.61 -19.75 -44.12
CA THR A 23 0.09 -19.30 -45.32
C THR A 23 1.60 -19.21 -45.07
N PRO A 24 2.43 -19.61 -46.03
CA PRO A 24 3.88 -19.75 -45.85
C PRO A 24 4.63 -18.43 -46.05
N LEU A 25 5.77 -18.31 -45.34
CA LEU A 25 6.79 -17.28 -45.50
C LEU A 25 7.60 -17.51 -46.79
N PRO A 26 8.05 -16.45 -47.49
CA PRO A 26 9.06 -16.56 -48.54
C PRO A 26 10.48 -16.48 -47.97
N PRO A 27 11.50 -17.00 -48.73
CA PRO A 27 12.83 -17.27 -48.22
C PRO A 27 13.83 -16.13 -48.37
N ASP A 28 14.88 -16.26 -47.59
CA ASP A 28 16.20 -15.67 -47.53
C ASP A 28 16.68 -14.72 -48.66
N ALA A 29 17.32 -13.64 -48.24
CA ALA A 29 18.55 -13.10 -48.84
C ALA A 29 19.42 -12.44 -47.75
N GLY A 30 20.45 -12.89 -47.42
CA GLY A 30 21.81 -12.98 -47.31
C GLY A 30 22.60 -11.72 -46.92
N MET A 31 23.44 -11.85 -45.88
CA MET A 31 24.78 -11.31 -45.63
C MET A 31 25.03 -9.78 -45.73
N ASP A 32 25.45 -9.12 -44.68
CA ASP A 32 26.88 -8.88 -44.48
C ASP A 32 27.20 -8.35 -43.06
N ALA A 33 28.47 -8.59 -42.67
CA ALA A 33 29.03 -8.42 -41.36
C ALA A 33 29.35 -6.95 -41.02
N GLY A 34 29.12 -6.58 -39.75
CA GLY A 34 29.66 -5.38 -39.11
C GLY A 34 29.65 -5.58 -37.61
N ARG A 35 30.77 -6.08 -37.07
CA ARG A 35 31.07 -6.08 -35.64
C ARG A 35 31.16 -4.64 -35.15
N ASP A 36 30.40 -4.32 -34.10
CA ASP A 36 30.96 -3.55 -32.99
C ASP A 36 30.29 -3.95 -31.68
N ALA A 37 31.15 -4.30 -30.73
CA ALA A 37 30.79 -4.75 -29.41
C ALA A 37 30.56 -3.57 -28.50
N THR A 38 29.46 -3.57 -27.82
CA THR A 38 29.23 -3.30 -26.40
C THR A 38 27.72 -3.37 -26.11
N ALA A 39 27.16 -4.58 -26.18
CA ALA A 39 25.92 -4.85 -25.48
C ALA A 39 26.32 -5.25 -24.06
N ASN A 40 25.99 -4.42 -23.07
CA ASN A 40 25.87 -4.87 -21.71
C ASN A 40 24.95 -6.09 -21.73
N ASP A 41 25.45 -7.22 -21.26
CA ASP A 41 24.66 -8.39 -20.89
C ASP A 41 23.70 -7.96 -19.77
N ALA A 42 22.56 -7.39 -20.14
CA ALA A 42 21.38 -7.44 -19.31
C ALA A 42 21.01 -8.94 -19.27
N ALA A 43 21.34 -9.60 -18.19
CA ALA A 43 20.92 -10.96 -17.96
C ALA A 43 19.39 -10.98 -18.06
N ASP A 44 18.88 -11.57 -19.15
CA ASP A 44 17.47 -11.96 -19.24
C ASP A 44 17.21 -12.83 -18.00
N ILE A 45 16.35 -12.34 -17.11
CA ILE A 45 15.93 -13.17 -15.99
C ILE A 45 15.17 -14.32 -16.62
N ASP A 46 15.76 -15.52 -16.58
CA ASP A 46 15.06 -16.76 -16.90
C ASP A 46 13.69 -16.76 -16.21
N ALA A 47 12.67 -17.31 -16.87
CA ALA A 47 11.28 -17.28 -16.45
C ALA A 47 11.11 -17.43 -14.93
N PHE A 48 10.21 -16.61 -14.35
CA PHE A 48 9.82 -16.63 -12.95
C PHE A 48 9.79 -18.05 -12.39
N VAL A 49 10.73 -18.35 -11.50
CA VAL A 49 10.76 -19.61 -10.75
C VAL A 49 10.14 -19.32 -9.39
N PRO A 50 9.02 -20.00 -9.04
CA PRO A 50 8.53 -19.92 -7.67
C PRO A 50 9.68 -20.26 -6.72
N ALA A 51 9.87 -19.47 -5.66
CA ALA A 51 10.92 -19.76 -4.67
C ALA A 51 10.80 -21.22 -4.22
N ALA A 52 11.92 -21.94 -4.19
CA ALA A 52 11.92 -23.27 -3.62
C ALA A 52 11.38 -23.20 -2.19
N ALA A 53 10.40 -24.03 -1.86
CA ALA A 53 9.89 -24.12 -0.49
C ALA A 53 10.94 -24.69 0.49
N CYS A 54 12.07 -25.16 -0.02
CA CYS A 54 13.14 -25.80 0.73
C CYS A 54 14.51 -25.52 0.10
N VAL A 55 15.52 -25.30 0.93
CA VAL A 55 16.93 -25.17 0.51
C VAL A 55 17.81 -26.04 1.39
N GLU A 56 18.71 -26.81 0.76
CA GLU A 56 19.72 -27.59 1.50
C GLU A 56 20.97 -26.74 1.77
N VAL A 57 21.39 -26.69 3.02
CA VAL A 57 22.58 -25.94 3.48
C VAL A 57 23.54 -26.91 4.18
N PRO A 58 24.36 -27.67 3.41
CA PRO A 58 25.34 -28.58 3.99
C PRO A 58 26.40 -27.82 4.79
N PRO A 59 26.94 -28.43 5.88
CA PRO A 59 27.98 -27.77 6.67
C PRO A 59 29.19 -27.34 5.84
N MET A 60 29.65 -26.09 6.04
CA MET A 60 30.82 -25.48 5.40
C MET A 60 30.71 -25.35 3.87
N VAL A 61 29.51 -25.40 3.31
CA VAL A 61 29.27 -25.23 1.87
C VAL A 61 28.38 -24.00 1.67
N PRO A 62 28.91 -22.94 1.05
CA PRO A 62 28.08 -21.80 0.66
C PRO A 62 26.97 -22.22 -0.31
N THR A 63 25.75 -21.77 -0.06
CA THR A 63 24.57 -22.10 -0.85
C THR A 63 23.84 -20.81 -1.23
N ASP A 64 23.52 -20.65 -2.51
CA ASP A 64 22.72 -19.55 -3.01
C ASP A 64 21.25 -19.96 -3.09
N LEU A 65 20.38 -19.17 -2.49
CA LEU A 65 18.94 -19.28 -2.62
C LEU A 65 18.41 -18.10 -3.43
N ARG A 66 17.83 -18.36 -4.59
CA ARG A 66 17.12 -17.37 -5.37
C ARG A 66 15.67 -17.28 -4.93
N VAL A 67 15.17 -16.06 -4.75
CA VAL A 67 13.76 -15.76 -4.47
C VAL A 67 13.26 -14.67 -5.42
N ASP A 68 12.14 -14.94 -6.09
CA ASP A 68 11.55 -14.06 -7.08
C ASP A 68 10.19 -13.57 -6.60
N PHE A 69 9.90 -12.29 -6.75
CA PHE A 69 8.64 -11.65 -6.37
C PHE A 69 8.09 -10.82 -7.53
N VAL A 70 6.79 -10.54 -7.48
CA VAL A 70 6.18 -9.51 -8.32
C VAL A 70 5.84 -8.32 -7.43
N ALA A 71 6.44 -7.16 -7.74
CA ALA A 71 6.19 -5.93 -6.98
C ALA A 71 4.75 -5.46 -7.21
N ARG A 72 3.86 -5.76 -6.27
CA ARG A 72 2.46 -5.34 -6.29
C ARG A 72 1.87 -5.28 -4.89
N ILE A 73 0.94 -4.37 -4.70
CA ILE A 73 0.15 -4.28 -3.48
C ILE A 73 -1.01 -5.27 -3.60
N GLN A 74 -1.01 -6.31 -2.77
CA GLN A 74 -2.07 -7.32 -2.70
C GLN A 74 -2.97 -7.14 -1.48
N GLU A 75 -2.44 -6.50 -0.44
CA GLU A 75 -3.13 -6.20 0.81
C GLU A 75 -2.98 -4.73 1.14
N ALA A 76 -4.03 -4.09 1.64
CA ALA A 76 -3.97 -2.73 2.11
C ALA A 76 -5.01 -2.43 3.20
N ASP A 77 -4.63 -1.49 4.06
CA ASP A 77 -5.56 -0.71 4.86
C ASP A 77 -5.81 0.63 4.15
N VAL A 78 -7.04 0.88 3.73
CA VAL A 78 -7.46 2.16 3.15
C VAL A 78 -8.20 2.95 4.21
N TYR A 79 -7.60 4.05 4.61
CA TYR A 79 -8.10 4.90 5.69
C TYR A 79 -8.69 6.19 5.15
N PHE A 80 -9.95 6.40 5.42
CA PHE A 80 -10.69 7.62 5.12
C PHE A 80 -10.51 8.58 6.30
N LEU A 81 -9.81 9.67 6.10
CA LEU A 81 -9.73 10.76 7.07
C LEU A 81 -10.50 11.95 6.51
N VAL A 82 -11.66 12.22 7.09
CA VAL A 82 -12.66 13.12 6.54
C VAL A 82 -12.75 14.38 7.39
N ASP A 83 -12.55 15.51 6.75
CA ASP A 83 -12.94 16.80 7.25
C ASP A 83 -14.46 16.83 7.45
N VAL A 84 -14.91 17.25 8.62
CA VAL A 84 -16.33 17.34 8.95
C VAL A 84 -16.77 18.76 9.28
N THR A 85 -15.98 19.76 8.91
CA THR A 85 -16.39 21.17 9.06
C THR A 85 -17.56 21.53 8.17
N GLY A 86 -18.16 22.68 8.40
CA GLY A 86 -19.47 23.03 7.82
C GLY A 86 -19.53 23.03 6.30
N SER A 87 -18.41 23.27 5.63
CA SER A 87 -18.28 23.28 4.16
C SER A 87 -18.41 21.90 3.50
N MET A 88 -18.06 20.81 4.23
CA MET A 88 -17.97 19.45 3.72
C MET A 88 -19.28 18.67 3.58
N GLY A 89 -20.42 19.35 3.61
CA GLY A 89 -21.74 18.69 3.62
C GLY A 89 -22.04 17.87 2.36
N GLY A 90 -21.60 18.32 1.19
CA GLY A 90 -21.79 17.64 -0.09
C GLY A 90 -20.95 16.38 -0.21
N GLU A 91 -19.70 16.45 0.22
CA GLU A 91 -18.74 15.35 0.22
C GLU A 91 -19.17 14.23 1.15
N ILE A 92 -19.57 14.58 2.39
CA ILE A 92 -20.07 13.62 3.38
C ILE A 92 -21.31 12.90 2.86
N ALA A 93 -22.27 13.62 2.31
CA ALA A 93 -23.48 13.04 1.71
C ALA A 93 -23.10 12.08 0.56
N THR A 94 -22.15 12.47 -0.29
CA THR A 94 -21.70 11.63 -1.40
C THR A 94 -20.95 10.39 -0.91
N ILE A 95 -20.11 10.49 0.13
CA ILE A 95 -19.47 9.32 0.75
C ILE A 95 -20.54 8.34 1.23
N GLN A 96 -21.51 8.82 1.98
CA GLN A 96 -22.62 8.02 2.52
C GLN A 96 -23.43 7.32 1.42
N ASP A 97 -23.74 8.04 0.34
CA ASP A 97 -24.55 7.52 -0.76
C ASP A 97 -23.78 6.54 -1.66
N ARG A 98 -22.46 6.74 -1.84
CA ARG A 98 -21.67 6.00 -2.83
C ARG A 98 -20.78 4.92 -2.25
N ILE A 99 -20.70 4.80 -0.94
CA ILE A 99 -19.76 3.88 -0.29
C ILE A 99 -19.99 2.43 -0.69
N THR A 100 -21.23 1.97 -0.75
CA THR A 100 -21.59 0.57 -1.04
C THR A 100 -21.60 0.24 -2.52
N ASP A 101 -22.01 1.17 -3.38
CA ASP A 101 -22.27 0.88 -4.78
C ASP A 101 -21.08 1.22 -5.70
N THR A 102 -20.22 2.13 -5.29
CA THR A 102 -19.12 2.64 -6.13
C THR A 102 -17.78 2.53 -5.45
N ILE A 103 -17.63 3.14 -4.26
CA ILE A 103 -16.32 3.37 -3.64
C ILE A 103 -15.72 2.05 -3.18
N ALA A 104 -16.37 1.34 -2.27
CA ALA A 104 -15.80 0.11 -1.71
C ALA A 104 -15.67 -1.01 -2.76
N PRO A 105 -16.65 -1.26 -3.67
CA PRO A 105 -16.44 -2.20 -4.77
C PRO A 105 -15.28 -1.82 -5.70
N GLY A 106 -15.10 -0.53 -5.97
CA GLY A 106 -13.99 -0.04 -6.79
C GLY A 106 -12.63 -0.28 -6.13
N ILE A 107 -12.52 -0.01 -4.83
CA ILE A 107 -11.30 -0.26 -4.04
C ILE A 107 -11.00 -1.77 -3.98
N THR A 108 -11.99 -2.61 -3.67
CA THR A 108 -11.82 -4.07 -3.60
C THR A 108 -11.49 -4.70 -4.95
N SER A 109 -11.92 -4.08 -6.05
CA SER A 109 -11.50 -4.49 -7.40
C SER A 109 -10.03 -4.15 -7.69
N ALA A 110 -9.50 -3.10 -7.08
CA ALA A 110 -8.11 -2.69 -7.25
C ALA A 110 -7.15 -3.45 -6.33
N ILE A 111 -7.59 -3.79 -5.12
CA ILE A 111 -6.80 -4.47 -4.08
C ILE A 111 -7.58 -5.69 -3.57
N PRO A 112 -7.09 -6.92 -3.80
CA PRO A 112 -7.84 -8.14 -3.45
C PRO A 112 -8.15 -8.27 -1.95
N ASN A 113 -7.19 -7.92 -1.08
CA ASN A 113 -7.32 -8.02 0.36
C ASN A 113 -7.27 -6.63 0.98
N VAL A 114 -8.42 -5.96 1.05
CA VAL A 114 -8.52 -4.61 1.60
C VAL A 114 -9.29 -4.59 2.92
N ARG A 115 -8.80 -3.77 3.84
CA ARG A 115 -9.51 -3.33 5.04
C ARG A 115 -9.77 -1.85 4.94
N LEU A 116 -10.93 -1.42 5.41
CA LEU A 116 -11.37 -0.03 5.40
C LEU A 116 -11.44 0.50 6.83
N SER A 117 -11.06 1.75 7.02
CA SER A 117 -11.16 2.44 8.30
C SER A 117 -11.54 3.90 8.11
N LEU A 118 -12.14 4.52 9.12
CA LEU A 118 -12.71 5.86 9.03
C LEU A 118 -12.35 6.67 10.26
N GLY A 119 -11.75 7.81 10.05
CA GLY A 119 -11.57 8.88 11.02
C GLY A 119 -12.17 10.19 10.51
N ARG A 120 -12.39 11.10 11.42
CA ARG A 120 -12.86 12.45 11.12
C ARG A 120 -12.07 13.48 11.91
N PHE A 121 -12.03 14.68 11.42
CA PHE A 121 -11.44 15.84 12.09
C PHE A 121 -12.26 17.11 11.79
N ALA A 122 -12.19 18.06 12.67
CA ALA A 122 -12.50 19.46 12.44
C ALA A 122 -11.34 20.28 12.96
N ASP A 123 -11.47 20.97 14.10
CA ASP A 123 -10.37 21.72 14.69
C ASP A 123 -10.39 21.69 16.23
N TYR A 124 -9.45 22.40 16.85
CA TYR A 124 -9.42 22.56 18.30
C TYR A 124 -10.69 23.35 18.75
N PRO A 125 -11.40 22.88 19.79
CA PRO A 125 -12.61 23.56 20.30
C PRO A 125 -12.27 24.83 21.09
N LEU A 126 -11.48 25.70 20.49
CA LEU A 126 -11.01 26.98 21.03
C LEU A 126 -11.45 28.12 20.12
N ASP A 127 -11.85 29.24 20.70
CA ASP A 127 -12.57 30.36 20.07
C ASP A 127 -11.93 30.94 18.79
N SER A 128 -10.65 30.73 18.56
CA SER A 128 -10.00 31.22 17.34
C SER A 128 -9.92 30.20 16.21
N TYR A 129 -10.12 28.91 16.49
CA TYR A 129 -9.88 27.81 15.56
C TYR A 129 -11.13 26.98 15.30
N GLY A 130 -11.87 26.65 16.35
CA GLY A 130 -13.08 25.87 16.27
C GLY A 130 -14.14 26.32 17.25
N SER A 131 -15.24 25.62 17.25
CA SER A 131 -16.40 25.87 18.12
C SER A 131 -16.44 24.81 19.23
N VAL A 132 -17.19 25.12 20.29
CA VAL A 132 -17.43 24.16 21.37
C VAL A 132 -18.08 22.89 20.81
N GLY A 133 -17.40 21.77 20.94
CA GLY A 133 -17.88 20.48 20.46
C GLY A 133 -17.14 19.97 19.21
N ASP A 134 -16.35 20.82 18.57
CA ASP A 134 -15.46 20.40 17.48
C ASP A 134 -14.36 19.49 18.03
N GLU A 135 -13.90 18.56 17.20
CA GLU A 135 -12.91 17.57 17.58
C GLU A 135 -11.72 17.62 16.63
N VAL A 136 -10.52 17.80 17.16
CA VAL A 136 -9.27 17.71 16.38
C VAL A 136 -9.15 16.39 15.65
N TYR A 137 -9.61 15.31 16.25
CA TYR A 137 -9.62 13.98 15.68
C TYR A 137 -10.56 13.04 16.44
N ARG A 138 -11.27 12.23 15.68
CA ARG A 138 -12.05 11.09 16.21
C ARG A 138 -11.97 9.90 15.28
N LEU A 139 -11.59 8.72 15.82
CA LEU A 139 -11.78 7.47 15.10
C LEU A 139 -13.27 7.09 15.09
N VAL A 140 -13.84 6.88 13.91
CA VAL A 140 -15.23 6.45 13.70
C VAL A 140 -15.30 4.94 13.54
N GLN A 141 -14.33 4.35 12.80
CA GLN A 141 -14.23 2.92 12.57
C GLN A 141 -12.77 2.47 12.46
N SER A 142 -12.38 1.51 13.32
CA SER A 142 -11.11 0.82 13.20
C SER A 142 -11.05 -0.02 11.93
N SER A 143 -9.86 -0.41 11.51
CA SER A 143 -9.64 -1.22 10.32
C SER A 143 -10.50 -2.49 10.32
N THR A 144 -11.29 -2.71 9.27
CA THR A 144 -12.22 -3.82 9.10
C THR A 144 -12.32 -4.27 7.65
N SER A 145 -12.43 -5.59 7.43
CA SER A 145 -12.78 -6.17 6.13
C SER A 145 -14.30 -6.26 5.90
N GLU A 146 -15.09 -5.99 6.94
CA GLU A 146 -16.53 -6.09 6.90
C GLU A 146 -17.15 -4.81 6.29
N LEU A 147 -17.53 -4.87 5.03
CA LEU A 147 -18.05 -3.71 4.30
C LEU A 147 -19.31 -3.13 4.93
N ASP A 148 -20.21 -3.97 5.44
CA ASP A 148 -21.44 -3.51 6.10
C ASP A 148 -21.11 -2.70 7.37
N VAL A 149 -20.10 -3.13 8.13
CA VAL A 149 -19.62 -2.40 9.33
C VAL A 149 -19.07 -1.04 8.93
N PHE A 150 -18.27 -1.00 7.88
CA PHE A 150 -17.71 0.26 7.38
C PHE A 150 -18.80 1.18 6.84
N SER A 151 -19.74 0.68 6.05
CA SER A 151 -20.88 1.45 5.53
C SER A 151 -21.76 2.03 6.65
N LEU A 152 -22.02 1.26 7.69
CA LEU A 152 -22.75 1.77 8.87
C LEU A 152 -21.95 2.86 9.60
N ALA A 153 -20.62 2.81 9.57
CA ALA A 153 -19.78 3.82 10.19
C ALA A 153 -19.82 5.15 9.42
N THR A 154 -19.88 5.13 8.08
CA THR A 154 -19.97 6.37 7.29
C THR A 154 -21.24 7.18 7.63
N ASN A 155 -22.34 6.52 7.98
CA ASN A 155 -23.58 7.19 8.43
C ASN A 155 -23.43 7.92 9.77
N ARG A 156 -22.30 7.78 10.48
CA ARG A 156 -22.00 8.52 11.72
C ARG A 156 -21.21 9.79 11.46
N LEU A 157 -20.78 10.03 10.22
CA LEU A 157 -20.20 11.31 9.84
C LEU A 157 -21.31 12.38 9.97
N ALA A 158 -21.02 13.40 10.74
CA ALA A 158 -21.90 14.55 10.95
C ALA A 158 -21.05 15.81 10.95
N LEU A 159 -21.58 16.88 10.40
CA LEU A 159 -20.90 18.16 10.35
C LEU A 159 -20.62 18.69 11.76
N GLU A 160 -19.46 19.28 11.92
CA GLU A 160 -19.04 20.16 13.00
C GLU A 160 -18.95 21.59 12.47
N SER A 161 -18.64 22.54 13.34
CA SER A 161 -18.73 23.95 12.91
C SER A 161 -17.50 24.45 12.19
N GLY A 162 -16.30 24.16 12.73
CA GLY A 162 -15.10 24.91 12.39
C GLY A 162 -15.14 26.35 12.95
N GLY A 163 -14.06 27.09 12.83
CA GLY A 163 -13.97 28.47 13.33
C GLY A 163 -13.30 29.42 12.33
N ASP A 164 -12.10 29.13 11.94
CA ASP A 164 -11.34 29.82 10.88
C ASP A 164 -11.13 28.91 9.67
N PRO A 165 -10.59 29.41 8.56
CA PRO A 165 -10.48 28.61 7.33
C PRO A 165 -9.50 27.43 7.36
N PRO A 166 -8.31 27.50 8.03
CA PRO A 166 -7.42 26.36 8.15
C PRO A 166 -8.01 25.30 9.10
N GLU A 167 -7.71 24.01 8.84
CA GLU A 167 -8.27 22.90 9.59
C GLU A 167 -7.22 21.95 10.15
N ALA A 168 -7.58 21.11 11.15
CA ALA A 168 -6.64 20.34 11.97
C ALA A 168 -6.17 19.02 11.35
N TYR A 169 -6.06 18.87 10.01
CA TYR A 169 -5.68 17.58 9.45
C TYR A 169 -4.22 17.19 9.68
N VAL A 170 -3.30 18.12 9.92
CA VAL A 170 -1.91 17.79 10.27
C VAL A 170 -1.84 17.06 11.63
N PRO A 171 -2.38 17.59 12.74
CA PRO A 171 -2.44 16.84 13.99
C PRO A 171 -3.31 15.58 13.90
N ALA A 172 -4.39 15.58 13.12
CA ALA A 172 -5.22 14.38 12.92
C ALA A 172 -4.45 13.24 12.23
N LEU A 173 -3.66 13.55 11.21
CA LEU A 173 -2.76 12.58 10.54
C LEU A 173 -1.68 12.05 11.49
N TYR A 174 -1.09 12.91 12.33
CA TYR A 174 -0.13 12.50 13.34
C TYR A 174 -0.73 11.49 14.33
N VAL A 175 -1.88 11.81 14.89
CA VAL A 175 -2.61 10.91 15.81
C VAL A 175 -2.95 9.60 15.11
N SER A 176 -3.44 9.66 13.87
CA SER A 176 -3.77 8.47 13.09
C SER A 176 -2.57 7.55 12.89
N ALA A 177 -1.38 8.11 12.64
CA ALA A 177 -0.16 7.35 12.42
C ALA A 177 0.45 6.77 13.70
N THR A 178 0.41 7.53 14.81
CA THR A 178 1.16 7.19 16.04
C THR A 178 0.33 6.49 17.11
N ALA A 179 -1.00 6.58 17.04
CA ALA A 179 -1.91 6.25 18.14
C ALA A 179 -1.67 7.08 19.43
N THR A 180 -0.77 8.05 19.37
CA THR A 180 -0.52 8.97 20.48
C THR A 180 -1.62 10.02 20.49
N GLY A 181 -2.29 10.19 21.62
CA GLY A 181 -3.29 11.23 21.76
C GLY A 181 -2.68 12.63 21.83
N ILE A 182 -3.55 13.63 21.86
CA ILE A 182 -3.20 15.03 22.15
C ILE A 182 -3.75 15.36 23.53
N VAL A 183 -2.88 15.67 24.46
CA VAL A 183 -3.27 15.91 25.87
C VAL A 183 -4.35 16.98 25.96
N GLY A 184 -5.46 16.63 26.60
CA GLY A 184 -6.60 17.53 26.75
C GLY A 184 -7.63 17.50 25.61
N PHE A 185 -7.27 16.96 24.43
CA PHE A 185 -8.12 16.99 23.23
C PHE A 185 -8.40 15.60 22.67
N VAL A 186 -7.40 14.77 22.49
CA VAL A 186 -7.57 13.43 21.90
C VAL A 186 -6.96 12.38 22.84
N PRO A 187 -7.70 11.39 23.30
CA PRO A 187 -7.13 10.29 24.09
C PRO A 187 -6.16 9.46 23.24
N GLY A 188 -5.12 8.89 23.86
CA GLY A 188 -4.28 7.91 23.20
C GLY A 188 -5.05 6.60 22.99
N ALA A 189 -4.68 5.85 21.96
CA ALA A 189 -5.24 4.53 21.68
C ALA A 189 -4.19 3.43 21.84
N SER A 190 -4.65 2.21 22.07
CA SER A 190 -3.82 1.01 22.05
C SER A 190 -4.50 -0.06 21.20
N CYS A 191 -3.74 -0.64 20.30
CA CYS A 191 -4.20 -1.71 19.43
C CYS A 191 -3.69 -3.07 19.89
N ALA A 192 -4.26 -4.13 19.34
CA ALA A 192 -3.74 -5.47 19.55
C ALA A 192 -2.29 -5.59 19.03
N GLN A 193 -1.52 -6.50 19.58
CA GLN A 193 -0.17 -6.82 19.11
C GLN A 193 -0.22 -7.17 17.61
N GLY A 194 0.74 -6.69 16.84
CA GLY A 194 0.80 -6.90 15.39
C GLY A 194 -0.07 -5.93 14.57
N THR A 195 -0.53 -4.83 15.19
CA THR A 195 -1.21 -3.74 14.49
C THR A 195 -0.56 -2.39 14.85
N VAL A 196 -0.73 -1.40 13.99
CA VAL A 196 -0.09 -0.08 14.13
C VAL A 196 -1.07 1.06 13.88
N GLY A 197 -0.75 2.25 14.40
CA GLY A 197 -1.56 3.46 14.24
C GLY A 197 -2.86 3.43 15.04
N TYR A 198 -3.56 4.54 15.06
CA TYR A 198 -4.81 4.70 15.83
C TYR A 198 -5.96 3.81 15.30
N PRO A 199 -6.14 3.65 13.95
CA PRO A 199 -7.15 2.76 13.40
C PRO A 199 -6.84 1.27 13.55
N CYS A 200 -5.70 0.89 14.14
CA CYS A 200 -5.23 -0.49 14.27
C CYS A 200 -5.04 -1.15 12.89
N PHE A 201 -4.25 -0.51 12.04
CA PHE A 201 -3.85 -1.07 10.76
C PHE A 201 -3.11 -2.39 10.93
N ALA A 202 -3.28 -3.33 10.03
CA ALA A 202 -2.51 -4.56 10.07
C ALA A 202 -1.01 -4.28 9.84
N GLN A 203 -0.17 -5.17 10.34
CA GLN A 203 1.27 -5.10 10.13
C GLN A 203 1.61 -5.28 8.65
N ARG A 204 0.92 -6.20 7.96
CA ARG A 204 1.05 -6.42 6.53
C ARG A 204 0.14 -5.52 5.72
N GLY A 205 0.59 -5.26 4.48
CA GLY A 205 -0.14 -4.50 3.50
C GLY A 205 0.16 -3.01 3.51
N ALA A 206 -0.12 -2.37 2.40
CA ALA A 206 0.05 -0.93 2.23
C ALA A 206 -0.94 -0.15 3.10
N ARG A 207 -0.53 1.01 3.59
CA ARG A 207 -1.39 1.94 4.32
C ARG A 207 -1.66 3.16 3.47
N ILE A 208 -2.89 3.26 2.97
CA ILE A 208 -3.34 4.28 2.03
C ILE A 208 -4.29 5.22 2.77
N PHE A 209 -3.85 6.44 2.97
CA PHE A 209 -4.65 7.48 3.62
C PHE A 209 -5.32 8.33 2.54
N LEU A 210 -6.63 8.37 2.54
CA LEU A 210 -7.44 9.25 1.72
C LEU A 210 -7.85 10.44 2.59
N LEU A 211 -7.24 11.58 2.37
CA LEU A 211 -7.55 12.82 3.08
C LEU A 211 -8.58 13.62 2.28
N PHE A 212 -9.75 13.81 2.85
CA PHE A 212 -10.83 14.60 2.28
C PHE A 212 -10.90 15.95 2.99
N THR A 213 -10.71 17.04 2.27
CA THR A 213 -10.81 18.41 2.80
C THR A 213 -11.00 19.42 1.67
N ASP A 214 -11.48 20.59 1.98
CA ASP A 214 -11.56 21.75 1.11
C ASP A 214 -10.71 22.93 1.62
N ALA A 215 -9.98 22.76 2.71
CA ALA A 215 -9.33 23.82 3.47
C ALA A 215 -7.78 23.73 3.47
N GLU A 216 -7.12 24.80 3.90
CA GLU A 216 -5.71 24.84 4.27
C GLU A 216 -5.46 24.06 5.56
N ALA A 217 -4.17 23.72 5.83
CA ALA A 217 -3.76 23.12 7.09
C ALA A 217 -3.42 24.17 8.15
N HIS A 218 -3.85 23.95 9.36
CA HIS A 218 -3.09 24.45 10.51
C HIS A 218 -1.79 23.68 10.66
N ASP A 219 -0.72 24.37 11.05
CA ASP A 219 0.65 23.83 11.12
C ASP A 219 1.10 23.11 9.84
N GLY A 220 0.68 23.62 8.70
CA GLY A 220 0.96 23.08 7.37
C GLY A 220 2.44 23.16 6.96
N PRO A 221 2.76 22.88 5.69
CA PRO A 221 4.13 22.94 5.16
C PRO A 221 4.79 24.29 5.44
N GLY A 222 6.02 24.25 5.98
CA GLY A 222 6.73 25.48 6.33
C GLY A 222 6.16 26.21 7.55
N HIS A 223 5.36 25.53 8.35
CA HIS A 223 4.68 26.09 9.53
C HIS A 223 3.68 27.20 9.18
N SER A 224 2.98 27.02 8.05
CA SER A 224 1.87 27.89 7.66
C SER A 224 0.69 27.75 8.61
N ASN A 225 -0.05 28.83 8.82
CA ASN A 225 -1.23 28.87 9.66
C ASN A 225 -1.02 28.24 11.05
N ALA A 226 0.11 28.55 11.69
CA ALA A 226 0.49 27.96 12.97
C ALA A 226 -0.54 28.29 14.05
N TYR A 227 -0.84 27.31 14.91
CA TYR A 227 -1.60 27.58 16.14
C TYR A 227 -0.85 28.52 17.07
N GLY A 228 -1.58 29.33 17.82
CA GLY A 228 -1.01 30.22 18.84
C GLY A 228 -0.70 29.51 20.16
N ASP A 229 -0.16 30.28 21.11
CA ASP A 229 0.21 29.81 22.46
C ASP A 229 -1.00 29.35 23.30
N ASP A 230 -2.20 29.63 22.88
CA ASP A 230 -3.46 29.22 23.51
C ASP A 230 -3.79 27.75 23.28
N VAL A 231 -3.21 27.13 22.25
CA VAL A 231 -3.25 25.66 22.06
C VAL A 231 -2.10 25.04 22.88
N SER A 232 -2.42 24.51 24.03
CA SER A 232 -1.41 23.94 24.95
C SER A 232 -1.81 22.51 25.39
N PRO A 233 -0.93 21.51 25.25
CA PRO A 233 0.43 21.58 24.69
C PRO A 233 0.43 21.94 23.19
N PRO A 234 1.57 22.44 22.66
CA PRO A 234 1.69 22.70 21.23
C PRO A 234 1.32 21.48 20.40
N PRO A 235 0.56 21.65 19.30
CA PRO A 235 0.13 20.55 18.44
C PRO A 235 1.33 19.95 17.68
N PRO A 236 1.19 18.69 17.21
CA PRO A 236 2.15 18.11 16.28
C PRO A 236 2.26 18.93 14.99
N GLN A 237 3.48 19.22 14.57
CA GLN A 237 3.77 20.01 13.38
C GLN A 237 3.91 19.14 12.13
N TYR A 238 3.88 19.76 10.95
CA TYR A 238 3.97 19.08 9.66
C TYR A 238 5.13 18.08 9.57
N ASN A 239 6.36 18.46 9.91
CA ASN A 239 7.53 17.58 9.79
C ASN A 239 7.47 16.37 10.73
N GLU A 240 6.89 16.53 11.92
CA GLU A 240 6.66 15.44 12.86
C GLU A 240 5.61 14.49 12.30
N THR A 241 4.55 15.02 11.71
CA THR A 241 3.47 14.27 11.05
C THR A 241 4.00 13.47 9.85
N ILE A 242 4.82 14.07 8.98
CA ILE A 242 5.45 13.36 7.87
C ILE A 242 6.35 12.23 8.37
N THR A 243 7.13 12.48 9.41
CA THR A 243 7.98 11.45 10.03
C THR A 243 7.15 10.29 10.57
N ALA A 244 6.06 10.59 11.26
CA ALA A 244 5.13 9.59 11.80
C ALA A 244 4.48 8.76 10.67
N LEU A 245 3.97 9.40 9.63
CA LEU A 245 3.36 8.71 8.47
C LEU A 245 4.37 7.79 7.77
N ARG A 246 5.58 8.28 7.51
CA ARG A 246 6.65 7.47 6.91
C ARG A 246 7.07 6.29 7.79
N SER A 247 7.06 6.45 9.11
CA SER A 247 7.45 5.37 10.03
C SER A 247 6.52 4.15 9.97
N ILE A 248 5.29 4.34 9.51
CA ILE A 248 4.33 3.25 9.26
C ILE A 248 4.12 2.97 7.77
N GLY A 249 4.91 3.56 6.87
CA GLY A 249 4.77 3.39 5.42
C GLY A 249 3.46 3.93 4.85
N ALA A 250 2.83 4.89 5.51
CA ALA A 250 1.58 5.48 5.04
C ALA A 250 1.82 6.41 3.84
N LYS A 251 0.98 6.28 2.82
CA LYS A 251 0.93 7.19 1.66
C LYS A 251 -0.37 7.98 1.71
N VAL A 252 -0.26 9.32 1.71
CA VAL A 252 -1.43 10.21 1.76
C VAL A 252 -1.81 10.65 0.36
N ILE A 253 -3.07 10.44 0.00
CA ILE A 253 -3.68 10.90 -1.25
C ILE A 253 -4.69 11.99 -0.88
N GLY A 254 -4.61 13.14 -1.56
CA GLY A 254 -5.57 14.23 -1.37
C GLY A 254 -6.82 14.06 -2.24
N ILE A 255 -7.99 14.17 -1.62
CA ILE A 255 -9.29 14.32 -2.29
C ILE A 255 -9.77 15.72 -1.91
N PHE A 256 -9.58 16.67 -2.79
CA PHE A 256 -9.69 18.08 -2.50
C PHE A 256 -10.88 18.73 -3.23
N SER A 257 -11.79 19.37 -2.49
CA SER A 257 -12.97 20.03 -3.02
C SER A 257 -12.92 21.57 -2.96
N GLY A 258 -11.89 22.12 -2.33
CA GLY A 258 -11.74 23.57 -2.22
C GLY A 258 -11.54 24.27 -3.56
N THR A 259 -11.92 25.54 -3.60
CA THR A 259 -11.76 26.43 -4.73
C THR A 259 -10.46 27.22 -4.63
N PRO A 260 -10.02 27.90 -5.72
CA PRO A 260 -8.83 28.78 -5.65
C PRO A 260 -9.00 29.96 -4.69
N ASP A 261 -10.22 30.28 -4.29
CA ASP A 261 -10.51 31.37 -3.36
C ASP A 261 -10.41 30.92 -1.88
N ASP A 262 -10.27 29.60 -1.64
CA ASP A 262 -10.18 28.99 -0.31
C ASP A 262 -8.72 28.83 0.16
N GLY A 263 -7.80 29.66 -0.32
CA GLY A 263 -6.40 29.70 0.09
C GLY A 263 -5.50 28.66 -0.60
N ASN A 264 -4.45 28.20 0.12
CA ASN A 264 -3.44 27.30 -0.43
C ASN A 264 -3.68 25.81 -0.09
N GLY A 265 -4.88 25.41 0.31
CA GLY A 265 -5.20 24.04 0.74
C GLY A 265 -4.76 22.97 -0.25
N ILE A 266 -4.90 23.22 -1.56
CA ILE A 266 -4.43 22.32 -2.61
C ILE A 266 -2.90 22.13 -2.58
N GLU A 267 -2.14 23.17 -2.20
CA GLU A 267 -0.68 23.09 -2.09
C GLU A 267 -0.27 22.27 -0.87
N ASP A 268 -1.00 22.38 0.23
CA ASP A 268 -0.78 21.64 1.46
C ASP A 268 -1.03 20.12 1.25
N VAL A 269 -2.15 19.74 0.65
CA VAL A 269 -2.41 18.31 0.32
C VAL A 269 -1.45 17.78 -0.74
N THR A 270 -0.99 18.64 -1.67
CA THR A 270 0.04 18.27 -2.66
C THR A 270 1.38 18.02 -1.99
N ALA A 271 1.76 18.81 -1.00
CA ALA A 271 2.96 18.60 -0.20
C ALA A 271 2.86 17.28 0.59
N LEU A 272 1.73 17.00 1.25
CA LEU A 272 1.48 15.73 1.95
C LEU A 272 1.62 14.52 1.03
N ALA A 273 1.02 14.55 -0.16
CA ALA A 273 1.14 13.46 -1.13
C ALA A 273 2.60 13.25 -1.55
N ARG A 274 3.32 14.32 -1.88
CA ARG A 274 4.73 14.28 -2.25
C ARG A 274 5.60 13.75 -1.11
N ASP A 275 5.43 14.30 0.09
CA ASP A 275 6.30 14.02 1.21
C ASP A 275 6.05 12.65 1.85
N THR A 276 4.89 12.04 1.61
CA THR A 276 4.60 10.64 1.95
C THR A 276 4.90 9.65 0.82
N GLY A 277 5.32 10.14 -0.35
CA GLY A 277 5.66 9.29 -1.50
C GLY A 277 4.46 8.76 -2.27
N ALA A 278 3.27 9.38 -2.15
CA ALA A 278 2.13 9.14 -3.03
C ALA A 278 2.31 9.90 -4.36
N VAL A 279 3.32 9.48 -5.14
CA VAL A 279 3.77 10.18 -6.36
C VAL A 279 3.96 9.15 -7.47
N THR A 280 3.41 9.41 -8.64
CA THR A 280 3.58 8.56 -9.82
C THR A 280 5.02 8.59 -10.34
N SER A 281 5.37 7.66 -11.21
CA SER A 281 6.73 7.54 -11.77
C SER A 281 7.19 8.77 -12.58
N ASP A 282 6.27 9.62 -13.04
CA ASP A 282 6.57 10.89 -13.74
C ASP A 282 6.67 12.09 -12.78
N GLY A 283 6.54 11.87 -11.47
CA GLY A 283 6.67 12.90 -10.44
C GLY A 283 5.38 13.62 -10.07
N THR A 284 4.21 13.14 -10.53
CA THR A 284 2.92 13.75 -10.22
C THR A 284 2.41 13.29 -8.85
N PRO A 285 2.20 14.20 -7.87
CA PRO A 285 1.58 13.87 -6.59
C PRO A 285 0.11 13.47 -6.76
N LEU A 286 -0.35 12.50 -5.98
CA LEU A 286 -1.72 12.02 -6.06
C LEU A 286 -2.67 12.95 -5.30
N VAL A 287 -3.21 13.91 -6.01
CA VAL A 287 -4.25 14.82 -5.53
C VAL A 287 -5.36 14.87 -6.58
N PHE A 288 -6.57 14.55 -6.15
CA PHE A 288 -7.75 14.50 -7.00
C PHE A 288 -8.71 15.63 -6.62
N ARG A 289 -9.04 16.48 -7.59
CA ARG A 289 -10.01 17.55 -7.39
C ARG A 289 -11.40 17.02 -7.65
N ILE A 290 -12.31 17.38 -6.75
CA ILE A 290 -13.74 17.08 -6.83
C ILE A 290 -14.56 18.38 -6.73
N GLY A 291 -15.86 18.31 -6.99
CA GLY A 291 -16.75 19.46 -6.73
C GLY A 291 -17.06 19.62 -5.26
N GLY A 292 -17.26 20.86 -4.78
CA GLY A 292 -17.67 21.16 -3.41
C GLY A 292 -19.08 20.68 -3.03
N ASP A 293 -19.83 20.13 -3.99
CA ASP A 293 -21.07 19.39 -3.78
C ASP A 293 -20.86 17.87 -3.74
N GLY A 294 -19.60 17.38 -3.70
CA GLY A 294 -19.21 15.99 -3.77
C GLY A 294 -19.26 15.38 -5.18
N THR A 295 -19.53 16.19 -6.22
CA THR A 295 -19.55 15.69 -7.60
C THR A 295 -18.19 15.12 -8.00
N GLY A 296 -18.17 13.86 -8.50
CA GLY A 296 -16.96 13.15 -8.93
C GLY A 296 -16.20 12.43 -7.81
N LEU A 297 -16.63 12.57 -6.54
CA LEU A 297 -15.92 11.99 -5.39
C LEU A 297 -15.76 10.45 -5.52
N GLY A 298 -16.85 9.75 -5.84
CA GLY A 298 -16.85 8.29 -5.88
C GLY A 298 -15.84 7.74 -6.89
N GLU A 299 -15.82 8.27 -8.10
CA GLU A 299 -14.89 7.90 -9.16
C GLU A 299 -13.46 8.32 -8.82
N SER A 300 -13.27 9.52 -8.27
CA SER A 300 -11.95 10.04 -7.88
C SER A 300 -11.29 9.19 -6.80
N VAL A 301 -12.05 8.72 -5.81
CA VAL A 301 -11.53 7.81 -4.77
C VAL A 301 -11.06 6.48 -5.37
N VAL A 302 -11.86 5.90 -6.27
CA VAL A 302 -11.49 4.65 -6.95
C VAL A 302 -10.26 4.84 -7.83
N ASP A 303 -10.20 5.92 -8.58
CA ASP A 303 -9.06 6.23 -9.44
C ASP A 303 -7.81 6.57 -8.64
N ALA A 304 -7.95 7.21 -7.48
CA ALA A 304 -6.87 7.49 -6.55
C ALA A 304 -6.19 6.20 -6.07
N VAL A 305 -6.97 5.26 -5.55
CA VAL A 305 -6.45 3.96 -5.09
C VAL A 305 -5.88 3.15 -6.25
N ARG A 306 -6.58 3.09 -7.39
CA ARG A 306 -6.09 2.41 -8.59
C ARG A 306 -4.76 2.99 -9.07
N THR A 307 -4.65 4.31 -9.14
CA THR A 307 -3.41 4.99 -9.57
C THR A 307 -2.26 4.68 -8.63
N LEU A 308 -2.50 4.70 -7.31
CA LEU A 308 -1.48 4.34 -6.33
C LEU A 308 -0.96 2.92 -6.57
N VAL A 309 -1.82 1.93 -6.68
CA VAL A 309 -1.40 0.52 -6.80
C VAL A 309 -0.84 0.16 -8.17
N THR A 310 -1.08 0.96 -9.22
CA THR A 310 -0.63 0.66 -10.58
C THR A 310 0.46 1.59 -11.12
N GLN A 311 0.68 2.76 -10.52
CA GLN A 311 1.58 3.78 -11.07
C GLN A 311 2.57 4.35 -10.07
N VAL A 312 2.35 4.17 -8.76
CA VAL A 312 3.29 4.67 -7.74
C VAL A 312 4.41 3.67 -7.54
N PRO A 313 5.66 4.03 -7.86
CA PRO A 313 6.80 3.15 -7.61
C PRO A 313 7.12 3.10 -6.11
N ILE A 314 7.66 1.97 -5.68
CA ILE A 314 8.10 1.73 -4.30
C ILE A 314 9.55 1.25 -4.29
N SER A 315 10.31 1.54 -3.23
CA SER A 315 11.57 0.85 -2.99
C SER A 315 11.28 -0.49 -2.34
N VAL A 316 12.05 -1.53 -2.68
CA VAL A 316 11.85 -2.87 -2.08
C VAL A 316 13.16 -3.48 -1.64
N ASP A 317 13.13 -4.11 -0.48
CA ASP A 317 14.20 -4.89 0.11
C ASP A 317 13.69 -6.23 0.66
N LEU A 318 14.60 -7.10 1.12
CA LEU A 318 14.26 -8.31 1.85
C LEU A 318 14.61 -8.19 3.33
N LEU A 319 13.66 -8.56 4.18
CA LEU A 319 13.89 -8.88 5.58
C LEU A 319 13.86 -10.41 5.72
N ILE A 320 14.81 -10.96 6.46
CA ILE A 320 14.87 -12.38 6.78
C ILE A 320 14.75 -12.53 8.28
N GLU A 321 13.80 -13.34 8.71
CA GLU A 321 13.51 -13.61 10.11
C GLU A 321 13.48 -15.11 10.40
N ASP A 322 13.79 -15.45 11.64
CA ASP A 322 13.65 -16.81 12.15
C ASP A 322 12.18 -17.13 12.39
N ALA A 323 11.73 -18.30 11.95
CA ALA A 323 10.38 -18.75 12.26
C ALA A 323 10.37 -19.43 13.64
N PRO A 324 9.46 -19.03 14.54
CA PRO A 324 9.44 -19.60 15.89
C PRO A 324 9.08 -21.09 15.88
N GLY A 325 9.67 -21.88 16.77
CA GLY A 325 9.26 -23.26 17.02
C GLY A 325 10.38 -24.30 17.04
N ASP A 326 11.59 -23.93 16.73
CA ASP A 326 12.78 -24.77 16.90
C ASP A 326 13.85 -24.07 17.78
N ALA A 327 15.00 -24.67 17.94
CA ALA A 327 16.06 -24.19 18.84
C ALA A 327 17.19 -23.47 18.11
N VAL A 328 17.08 -23.30 16.80
CA VAL A 328 18.13 -22.73 15.95
C VAL A 328 17.63 -21.47 15.29
N ASP A 329 18.28 -20.36 15.59
CA ASP A 329 18.06 -19.12 14.85
C ASP A 329 18.66 -19.27 13.44
N VAL A 330 17.79 -19.49 12.46
CA VAL A 330 18.14 -19.73 11.05
C VAL A 330 18.82 -18.52 10.40
N THR A 331 18.63 -17.32 10.94
CA THR A 331 19.30 -16.11 10.43
C THR A 331 20.82 -16.18 10.59
N THR A 332 21.31 -17.04 11.50
CA THR A 332 22.76 -17.30 11.65
C THR A 332 23.38 -17.96 10.42
N PHE A 333 22.60 -18.59 9.55
CA PHE A 333 23.08 -19.11 8.28
C PHE A 333 23.19 -18.05 7.17
N VAL A 334 22.51 -16.90 7.33
CA VAL A 334 22.49 -15.83 6.32
C VAL A 334 23.81 -15.07 6.35
N ARG A 335 24.53 -15.05 5.21
CA ARG A 335 25.76 -14.26 5.03
C ARG A 335 25.53 -12.97 4.29
N GLY A 336 24.46 -12.89 3.52
CA GLY A 336 24.09 -11.66 2.82
C GLY A 336 22.87 -11.84 1.92
N VAL A 337 22.31 -10.70 1.55
CA VAL A 337 21.24 -10.58 0.56
C VAL A 337 21.73 -9.64 -0.54
N ALA A 338 21.49 -10.00 -1.77
CA ALA A 338 21.82 -9.17 -2.92
C ALA A 338 20.69 -9.21 -3.95
N THR A 339 20.54 -8.14 -4.70
CA THR A 339 19.67 -8.13 -5.88
C THR A 339 20.20 -9.09 -6.93
N ASN A 340 19.30 -9.69 -7.70
CA ASN A 340 19.63 -10.64 -8.78
C ASN A 340 18.96 -10.26 -10.10
N GLY A 341 18.42 -9.04 -10.20
CA GLY A 341 17.84 -8.44 -11.39
C GLY A 341 16.34 -8.15 -11.31
N ALA A 342 15.86 -7.43 -12.31
CA ALA A 342 14.45 -7.06 -12.47
C ALA A 342 13.99 -7.33 -13.92
N SER A 343 12.71 -7.66 -14.11
CA SER A 343 12.11 -7.83 -15.43
C SER A 343 10.75 -7.09 -15.53
N PRO A 344 10.60 -6.10 -16.43
CA PRO A 344 11.66 -5.58 -17.31
C PRO A 344 12.75 -4.83 -16.49
N ALA A 345 13.97 -4.80 -16.98
CA ALA A 345 15.11 -4.20 -16.27
C ALA A 345 14.92 -2.72 -15.94
N GLU A 346 14.24 -1.96 -16.83
CA GLU A 346 13.87 -0.56 -16.62
C GLU A 346 12.70 -0.38 -15.62
N GLY A 347 12.13 -1.45 -15.12
CA GLY A 347 11.07 -1.45 -14.11
C GLY A 347 11.56 -1.15 -12.71
N ALA A 348 12.88 -1.16 -12.46
CA ALA A 348 13.47 -0.91 -11.16
C ALA A 348 14.88 -0.33 -11.29
N ILE A 349 15.37 0.31 -10.23
CA ILE A 349 16.77 0.76 -10.11
C ILE A 349 17.47 -0.18 -9.13
N ASP A 350 18.40 -0.97 -9.64
CA ASP A 350 19.18 -1.90 -8.83
C ASP A 350 20.26 -1.16 -8.02
N ARG A 351 20.30 -1.40 -6.69
CA ARG A 351 21.27 -0.82 -5.73
C ARG A 351 22.23 -1.86 -5.16
N GLY A 352 22.09 -3.13 -5.55
CA GLY A 352 22.94 -4.24 -5.12
C GLY A 352 22.40 -5.02 -3.93
N ASP A 353 21.73 -4.37 -2.99
CA ASP A 353 21.08 -4.97 -1.81
C ASP A 353 19.56 -4.72 -1.75
N HIS A 354 19.07 -3.77 -2.52
CA HIS A 354 17.66 -3.43 -2.66
C HIS A 354 17.37 -2.87 -4.05
N PHE A 355 16.09 -2.69 -4.39
CA PHE A 355 15.65 -2.00 -5.59
C PHE A 355 14.94 -0.70 -5.23
N ASP A 356 15.32 0.40 -5.89
CA ASP A 356 14.60 1.67 -5.84
C ASP A 356 13.62 1.80 -7.00
N ALA A 357 12.59 2.63 -6.80
CA ALA A 357 11.63 3.05 -7.82
C ALA A 357 11.05 1.87 -8.63
N VAL A 358 10.74 0.77 -7.95
CA VAL A 358 10.15 -0.43 -8.56
C VAL A 358 8.74 -0.11 -9.01
N ARG A 359 8.51 -0.21 -10.31
CA ARG A 359 7.18 -0.02 -10.88
C ARG A 359 6.26 -1.19 -10.55
N PRO A 360 4.99 -0.95 -10.22
CA PRO A 360 4.05 -2.03 -9.99
C PRO A 360 4.00 -3.02 -11.16
N GLY A 361 4.01 -4.31 -10.83
CA GLY A 361 4.02 -5.39 -11.83
C GLY A 361 5.41 -5.85 -12.28
N THR A 362 6.49 -5.14 -11.90
CA THR A 362 7.85 -5.57 -12.19
C THR A 362 8.16 -6.85 -11.41
N GLN A 363 8.71 -7.85 -12.10
CA GLN A 363 9.33 -9.01 -11.46
C GLN A 363 10.70 -8.61 -10.93
N ILE A 364 10.98 -8.97 -9.68
CA ILE A 364 12.25 -8.70 -9.01
C ILE A 364 12.81 -9.99 -8.44
N SER A 365 14.10 -10.15 -8.50
CA SER A 365 14.83 -11.31 -8.02
C SER A 365 15.88 -10.92 -7.02
N PHE A 366 15.98 -11.68 -5.95
CA PHE A 366 17.03 -11.57 -4.95
C PHE A 366 17.78 -12.89 -4.83
N ARG A 367 19.02 -12.81 -4.35
CA ARG A 367 19.87 -13.92 -3.99
C ARG A 367 20.22 -13.81 -2.51
N ILE A 368 19.91 -14.86 -1.76
CA ILE A 368 20.27 -15.01 -0.35
C ILE A 368 21.46 -15.98 -0.28
N LEU A 369 22.59 -15.52 0.21
CA LEU A 369 23.75 -16.35 0.44
C LEU A 369 23.65 -16.98 1.83
N LEU A 370 23.62 -18.30 1.89
CA LEU A 370 23.53 -19.11 3.09
C LEU A 370 24.83 -19.91 3.30
N GLU A 371 25.26 -20.06 4.55
CA GLU A 371 26.38 -20.90 4.94
C GLU A 371 26.17 -21.43 6.34
N ASN A 372 26.23 -22.75 6.51
CA ASN A 372 26.13 -23.42 7.78
C ASN A 372 27.54 -23.74 8.32
N ASP A 373 28.00 -22.99 9.30
CA ASP A 373 29.29 -23.20 9.98
C ASP A 373 29.15 -23.76 11.40
N ALA A 374 27.90 -23.99 11.87
CA ALA A 374 27.62 -24.35 13.26
C ALA A 374 26.93 -25.72 13.43
N ILE A 375 26.02 -26.08 12.52
CA ILE A 375 25.18 -27.27 12.68
C ILE A 375 25.75 -28.45 11.88
N PRO A 376 26.27 -29.50 12.55
CA PRO A 376 26.79 -30.69 11.88
C PRO A 376 25.65 -31.55 11.32
N ARG A 377 25.95 -32.40 10.33
CA ARG A 377 24.98 -33.40 9.88
C ARG A 377 24.62 -34.36 11.02
N SER A 378 23.34 -34.69 11.13
CA SER A 378 22.86 -35.79 11.99
C SER A 378 22.57 -37.06 11.18
N ALA A 379 22.05 -38.10 11.81
CA ALA A 379 21.70 -39.34 11.11
C ALA A 379 20.65 -39.07 10.01
N THR A 380 19.67 -38.23 10.31
CA THR A 380 18.61 -37.79 9.39
C THR A 380 18.70 -36.28 9.17
N ALA A 381 18.01 -35.74 8.15
CA ALA A 381 17.95 -34.32 7.88
C ALA A 381 17.40 -33.52 9.09
N GLN A 382 17.97 -32.34 9.30
CA GLN A 382 17.49 -31.36 10.27
C GLN A 382 16.83 -30.21 9.52
N ARG A 383 15.60 -29.85 9.89
CA ARG A 383 14.81 -28.82 9.24
C ARG A 383 14.59 -27.64 10.17
N PHE A 384 14.85 -26.46 9.65
CA PHE A 384 14.63 -25.16 10.29
C PHE A 384 13.80 -24.32 9.31
N ARG A 385 13.14 -23.28 9.79
CA ARG A 385 12.30 -22.47 8.95
C ARG A 385 12.70 -21.00 9.03
N MET A 386 12.72 -20.34 7.89
CA MET A 386 12.92 -18.90 7.80
C MET A 386 11.75 -18.23 7.10
N HIS A 387 11.45 -17.03 7.52
CA HIS A 387 10.56 -16.11 6.85
C HIS A 387 11.37 -15.18 5.97
N VAL A 388 11.05 -15.14 4.69
CA VAL A 388 11.59 -14.21 3.71
C VAL A 388 10.50 -13.22 3.37
N ILE A 389 10.67 -11.97 3.82
CA ILE A 389 9.66 -10.92 3.76
C ILE A 389 10.11 -9.87 2.75
N LEU A 390 9.33 -9.66 1.69
CA LEU A 390 9.48 -8.53 0.80
C LEU A 390 8.90 -7.29 1.46
N ARG A 391 9.74 -6.26 1.68
CA ARG A 391 9.28 -4.98 2.24
C ARG A 391 9.25 -3.89 1.20
N GLY A 392 8.21 -3.05 1.28
CA GLY A 392 8.09 -1.79 0.55
C GLY A 392 8.52 -0.61 1.42
N ASP A 393 9.30 0.30 0.85
CA ASP A 393 9.80 1.52 1.50
C ASP A 393 10.44 1.27 2.88
N GLY A 394 11.03 0.08 3.07
CA GLY A 394 11.72 -0.35 4.29
C GLY A 394 10.84 -0.70 5.49
N VAL A 395 9.51 -0.53 5.39
CA VAL A 395 8.59 -0.69 6.54
C VAL A 395 7.32 -1.48 6.23
N THR A 396 6.87 -1.54 4.99
CA THR A 396 5.61 -2.18 4.62
C THR A 396 5.86 -3.62 4.18
N GLU A 397 5.37 -4.60 4.92
CA GLU A 397 5.43 -6.00 4.50
C GLU A 397 4.46 -6.24 3.34
N LEU A 398 5.00 -6.54 2.15
CA LEU A 398 4.22 -6.73 0.92
C LEU A 398 3.88 -8.20 0.69
N GLU A 399 4.85 -9.08 0.90
CA GLU A 399 4.72 -10.52 0.71
C GLU A 399 5.67 -11.24 1.65
N GLU A 400 5.24 -12.37 2.23
CA GLU A 400 6.06 -13.24 3.06
C GLU A 400 6.06 -14.65 2.49
N ARG A 401 7.21 -15.31 2.56
CA ARG A 401 7.37 -16.73 2.23
C ARG A 401 8.07 -17.46 3.35
N GLU A 402 7.53 -18.60 3.73
CA GLU A 402 8.19 -19.54 4.63
C GLU A 402 9.04 -20.52 3.80
N ILE A 403 10.30 -20.68 4.15
CA ILE A 403 11.26 -21.54 3.46
C ILE A 403 11.91 -22.49 4.47
N ASP A 404 11.84 -23.78 4.18
CA ASP A 404 12.56 -24.79 4.93
C ASP A 404 14.06 -24.72 4.62
N VAL A 405 14.89 -24.50 5.64
CA VAL A 405 16.35 -24.58 5.58
C VAL A 405 16.76 -25.94 6.14
N VAL A 406 17.38 -26.78 5.31
CA VAL A 406 17.64 -28.18 5.65
C VAL A 406 19.14 -28.43 5.71
N VAL A 407 19.60 -28.92 6.87
CA VAL A 407 20.93 -29.54 6.96
C VAL A 407 20.78 -31.03 6.60
N PRO A 408 21.32 -31.49 5.46
CA PRO A 408 21.11 -32.84 4.97
C PRO A 408 21.60 -33.91 5.94
N GLY A 409 20.88 -35.00 6.06
CA GLY A 409 21.24 -36.16 6.87
C GLY A 409 22.47 -36.96 6.32
N MET A 410 23.08 -37.75 7.17
CA MET A 410 24.12 -38.73 6.72
C MET A 410 23.51 -39.91 5.96
N ASP A 411 22.20 -40.14 6.14
CA ASP A 411 21.43 -41.16 5.41
C ASP A 411 20.97 -40.70 4.02
N GLY A 412 21.33 -39.48 3.61
CA GLY A 412 20.96 -38.90 2.33
C GLY A 412 19.58 -38.22 2.32
N THR A 413 18.90 -38.11 3.47
CA THR A 413 17.67 -37.33 3.56
C THR A 413 17.95 -35.83 3.40
N GLY A 414 17.03 -35.10 2.79
CA GLY A 414 17.19 -33.67 2.46
C GLY A 414 15.86 -32.96 2.26
N CYS A 415 15.75 -32.16 1.22
CA CYS A 415 14.58 -31.37 0.82
C CYS A 415 13.46 -32.17 0.13
N GLU A 416 13.40 -33.46 0.23
CA GLU A 416 12.33 -34.30 -0.37
C GLU A 416 10.96 -34.11 0.27
#